data_9f49aed326537142d7ac340a2e1512da
#
_entry.id   9f49aed326537142d7ac340a2e1512da
#
_cell.length_a   1.000
_cell.length_b   1.000
_cell.length_c   1.000
_cell.angle_alpha   90.00
_cell.angle_beta   90.00
_cell.angle_gamma   90.00
#
_symmetry.space_group_name_H-M   'P 1'
#
loop_
_entity.id
_entity.type
_entity.pdbx_description
1 polymer ?
#
loop_
_entity_poly.entity_id
_entity_poly.type
_entity_poly.pdbx_seq_one_letter_code
_entity_poly.pdbx_strand_id
1 'polypeptide(L)'
;MNGSLRRSLGWLHTWCGLVCGWLLCVIFLTGSLSVFREPITRWMEAQPIAPLYTGEPLDQSSAAWQAQRYLAAHGAGARLWRVQLPTSAGEAVHLLWRDASGTRQIALDPASGTPVMSQALRKTEGGRHFMSFHYMLQLPVLGFWIVGALTVGFLVALVSGVVIHRRIFADFFTFRPGRGPRAWLDAHNAAAVLTLPFQLMIAYTGLCIFASSYMPWPVHAVYGSNDGAHARFSADLAPQAPAVRNTARLDTRAPAWEQLLEQARGLTGQPAQMLLVDKPGSASASVRVIGRADPGQPSSHLFTPQASVLFDAASGDVLQVRLPDPDSVSMGARIEGVMRSLHFADFGSWALRGVYFASGLLGTLMMVAGTLLFSIKRRIKGQHEFGAATQRFYHCVEALNVACSAGIGVACCAYFYANRLLPLQLQDRANWEIRCFLLIWLATLLHALCRPRNRAWAEQLGLGALLCLCLPLLNHWTTGQNLWRYAVAGDWQRASVEAVALGCGALLAGVLMKLRRRHQRQRLMP
;
A
#
# COMPACT_ATOMS: atom_id res chain seq x y z
N MET A 1 3.69 26.72 31.64
CA MET A 1 4.02 25.27 31.65
C MET A 1 5.23 25.08 32.54
N ASN A 2 5.12 24.26 33.59
CA ASN A 2 6.19 24.03 34.56
C ASN A 2 7.41 23.41 33.89
N GLY A 3 8.62 23.86 34.28
CA GLY A 3 9.88 23.38 33.67
C GLY A 3 10.10 21.87 33.79
N SER A 4 9.47 21.23 34.81
CA SER A 4 9.47 19.78 35.00
C SER A 4 8.70 19.03 33.92
N LEU A 5 7.48 19.45 33.56
CA LEU A 5 6.65 18.82 32.52
C LEU A 5 7.33 18.86 31.14
N ARG A 6 7.91 20.00 30.77
CA ARG A 6 8.63 20.12 29.50
C ARG A 6 9.85 19.20 29.44
N ARG A 7 10.54 19.00 30.56
CA ARG A 7 11.70 18.08 30.64
C ARG A 7 11.24 16.63 30.46
N SER A 8 10.15 16.24 31.13
CA SER A 8 9.56 14.90 31.02
C SER A 8 9.08 14.61 29.61
N LEU A 9 8.36 15.55 28.97
CA LEU A 9 7.92 15.40 27.58
C LEU A 9 9.10 15.34 26.60
N GLY A 10 10.17 16.11 26.84
CA GLY A 10 11.39 16.05 26.04
C GLY A 10 12.10 14.69 26.17
N TRP A 11 12.11 14.11 27.36
CA TRP A 11 12.63 12.76 27.58
C TRP A 11 11.77 11.72 26.84
N LEU A 12 10.46 11.79 27.01
CA LEU A 12 9.49 10.90 26.36
C LEU A 12 9.61 10.96 24.83
N HIS A 13 9.62 12.16 24.25
CA HIS A 13 9.81 12.38 22.82
C HIS A 13 11.12 11.74 22.30
N THR A 14 12.22 11.93 23.04
CA THR A 14 13.52 11.43 22.64
C THR A 14 13.57 9.90 22.60
N TRP A 15 13.08 9.24 23.66
CA TRP A 15 13.15 7.79 23.76
C TRP A 15 12.08 7.09 22.90
N CYS A 16 10.87 7.60 22.91
CA CYS A 16 9.81 7.11 22.04
C CYS A 16 10.21 7.28 20.57
N GLY A 17 10.75 8.45 20.20
CA GLY A 17 11.23 8.71 18.86
C GLY A 17 12.39 7.81 18.41
N LEU A 18 13.28 7.39 19.32
CA LEU A 18 14.34 6.43 18.99
C LEU A 18 13.80 5.02 18.83
N VAL A 19 13.12 4.49 19.86
CA VAL A 19 12.66 3.09 19.89
C VAL A 19 11.66 2.81 18.78
N CYS A 20 10.71 3.73 18.56
CA CYS A 20 9.74 3.60 17.49
C CYS A 20 10.32 4.00 16.13
N GLY A 21 11.27 4.95 16.09
CA GLY A 21 11.72 5.63 14.88
C GLY A 21 12.28 4.72 13.80
N TRP A 22 12.98 3.66 14.16
CA TRP A 22 13.54 2.70 13.18
C TRP A 22 12.44 1.97 12.42
N LEU A 23 11.50 1.35 13.13
CA LEU A 23 10.39 0.63 12.50
C LEU A 23 9.41 1.61 11.85
N LEU A 24 9.16 2.77 12.44
CA LEU A 24 8.33 3.80 11.81
C LEU A 24 8.93 4.31 10.50
N CYS A 25 10.24 4.44 10.39
CA CYS A 25 10.91 4.78 9.13
C CYS A 25 10.55 3.76 8.03
N VAL A 26 10.62 2.48 8.37
CA VAL A 26 10.28 1.38 7.47
C VAL A 26 8.79 1.37 7.14
N ILE A 27 7.93 1.54 8.14
CA ILE A 27 6.46 1.60 8.00
C ILE A 27 6.06 2.78 7.09
N PHE A 28 6.62 3.97 7.28
CA PHE A 28 6.33 5.13 6.45
C PHE A 28 6.77 4.94 5.00
N LEU A 29 7.96 4.39 4.76
CA LEU A 29 8.45 4.10 3.41
C LEU A 29 7.56 3.08 2.70
N THR A 30 7.24 1.96 3.34
CA THR A 30 6.40 0.91 2.75
C THR A 30 4.95 1.36 2.59
N GLY A 31 4.42 2.18 3.52
CA GLY A 31 3.14 2.85 3.39
C GLY A 31 3.09 3.81 2.20
N SER A 32 4.15 4.59 1.98
CA SER A 32 4.25 5.47 0.81
C SER A 32 4.23 4.67 -0.50
N LEU A 33 4.97 3.55 -0.57
CA LEU A 33 4.94 2.66 -1.73
C LEU A 33 3.57 2.00 -1.92
N SER A 34 2.86 1.69 -0.83
CA SER A 34 1.54 1.05 -0.89
C SER A 34 0.44 1.92 -1.52
N VAL A 35 0.62 3.24 -1.55
CA VAL A 35 -0.27 4.17 -2.28
C VAL A 35 -0.32 3.82 -3.77
N PHE A 36 0.79 3.31 -4.31
CA PHE A 36 0.94 2.89 -5.70
C PHE A 36 0.95 1.36 -5.86
N ARG A 37 0.27 0.63 -4.96
CA ARG A 37 0.24 -0.85 -4.97
C ARG A 37 -0.22 -1.43 -6.30
N GLU A 38 -1.18 -0.81 -6.94
CA GLU A 38 -1.75 -1.30 -8.21
C GLU A 38 -0.78 -1.10 -9.40
N PRO A 39 -0.23 0.10 -9.66
CA PRO A 39 0.84 0.27 -10.66
C PRO A 39 2.03 -0.66 -10.44
N ILE A 40 2.47 -0.84 -9.18
CA ILE A 40 3.57 -1.75 -8.83
C ILE A 40 3.20 -3.19 -9.18
N THR A 41 1.98 -3.65 -8.84
CA THR A 41 1.52 -5.00 -9.15
C THR A 41 1.49 -5.24 -10.66
N ARG A 42 0.88 -4.34 -11.43
CA ARG A 42 0.83 -4.43 -12.90
C ARG A 42 2.22 -4.47 -13.53
N TRP A 43 3.15 -3.66 -13.00
CA TRP A 43 4.54 -3.69 -13.45
C TRP A 43 5.22 -5.02 -13.11
N MET A 44 5.04 -5.55 -11.90
CA MET A 44 5.66 -6.80 -11.43
C MET A 44 5.09 -8.04 -12.13
N GLU A 45 3.82 -8.08 -12.44
CA GLU A 45 3.17 -9.14 -13.21
C GLU A 45 3.67 -9.18 -14.67
N ALA A 46 4.29 -8.11 -15.15
CA ALA A 46 4.74 -7.93 -16.52
C ALA A 46 3.60 -8.16 -17.53
N GLN A 47 2.41 -7.65 -17.21
CA GLN A 47 1.25 -7.73 -18.11
C GLN A 47 1.63 -7.22 -19.52
N PRO A 48 1.10 -7.83 -20.59
CA PRO A 48 1.30 -7.30 -21.93
C PRO A 48 0.94 -5.81 -22.00
N ILE A 49 1.69 -5.05 -22.78
CA ILE A 49 1.33 -3.66 -23.06
C ILE A 49 0.14 -3.73 -24.02
N ALA A 50 -1.04 -3.34 -23.56
CA ALA A 50 -2.18 -3.23 -24.44
C ALA A 50 -1.85 -2.21 -25.54
N PRO A 51 -2.09 -2.51 -26.83
CA PRO A 51 -1.97 -1.51 -27.88
C PRO A 51 -2.91 -0.34 -27.54
N LEU A 52 -2.51 0.88 -27.88
CA LEU A 52 -3.41 2.04 -27.85
C LEU A 52 -4.58 1.71 -28.77
N TYR A 53 -5.67 1.27 -28.17
CA TYR A 53 -6.84 0.87 -28.93
C TYR A 53 -7.59 2.13 -29.34
N THR A 54 -7.54 2.43 -30.63
CA THR A 54 -8.31 3.50 -31.29
C THR A 54 -9.63 2.97 -31.85
N GLY A 55 -10.08 1.82 -31.40
CA GLY A 55 -11.25 1.12 -31.92
C GLY A 55 -12.46 1.17 -30.99
N GLU A 56 -13.48 0.43 -31.34
CA GLU A 56 -14.86 0.47 -30.86
C GLU A 56 -15.05 0.59 -29.35
N PRO A 57 -16.20 1.17 -28.91
CA PRO A 57 -16.57 1.26 -27.49
C PRO A 57 -16.46 -0.10 -26.80
N LEU A 58 -16.03 -0.08 -25.54
CA LEU A 58 -15.93 -1.27 -24.70
C LEU A 58 -17.30 -1.91 -24.55
N ASP A 59 -17.50 -3.09 -25.15
CA ASP A 59 -18.71 -3.90 -24.92
C ASP A 59 -18.55 -4.80 -23.70
N GLN A 60 -18.99 -4.29 -22.53
CA GLN A 60 -19.01 -5.07 -21.29
C GLN A 60 -19.99 -6.25 -21.38
N SER A 61 -21.00 -6.17 -22.23
CA SER A 61 -22.00 -7.22 -22.40
C SER A 61 -21.39 -8.45 -23.07
N SER A 62 -20.64 -8.25 -24.15
CA SER A 62 -19.88 -9.32 -24.81
C SER A 62 -18.89 -9.95 -23.84
N ALA A 63 -18.13 -9.13 -23.11
CA ALA A 63 -17.17 -9.59 -22.10
C ALA A 63 -17.83 -10.46 -21.00
N ALA A 64 -19.00 -10.06 -20.51
CA ALA A 64 -19.75 -10.80 -19.50
C ALA A 64 -20.31 -12.13 -20.04
N TRP A 65 -20.80 -12.13 -21.28
CA TRP A 65 -21.29 -13.34 -21.94
C TRP A 65 -20.16 -14.37 -22.13
N GLN A 66 -19.00 -13.94 -22.60
CA GLN A 66 -17.84 -14.82 -22.76
C GLN A 66 -17.37 -15.38 -21.39
N ALA A 67 -17.38 -14.55 -20.36
CA ALA A 67 -17.03 -14.97 -19.00
C ALA A 67 -18.00 -16.01 -18.44
N GLN A 68 -19.32 -15.79 -18.61
CA GLN A 68 -20.37 -16.71 -18.18
C GLN A 68 -20.21 -18.07 -18.85
N ARG A 69 -20.05 -18.07 -20.17
CA ARG A 69 -19.87 -19.29 -20.97
C ARG A 69 -18.61 -20.06 -20.57
N TYR A 70 -17.50 -19.38 -20.39
CA TYR A 70 -16.24 -20.01 -19.97
C TYR A 70 -16.32 -20.64 -18.58
N LEU A 71 -16.86 -19.91 -17.61
CA LEU A 71 -17.01 -20.40 -16.23
C LEU A 71 -18.04 -21.53 -16.11
N ALA A 72 -19.10 -21.51 -16.89
CA ALA A 72 -20.05 -22.62 -16.95
C ALA A 72 -19.37 -23.91 -17.43
N ALA A 73 -18.46 -23.82 -18.39
CA ALA A 73 -17.75 -24.97 -18.93
C ALA A 73 -16.58 -25.47 -18.04
N HIS A 74 -15.86 -24.55 -17.36
CA HIS A 74 -14.60 -24.87 -16.69
C HIS A 74 -14.62 -24.65 -15.18
N GLY A 75 -15.60 -23.95 -14.65
CA GLY A 75 -15.79 -23.62 -13.24
C GLY A 75 -16.92 -24.37 -12.55
N ALA A 76 -17.49 -25.41 -13.17
CA ALA A 76 -18.55 -26.21 -12.58
C ALA A 76 -18.09 -26.81 -11.23
N GLY A 77 -18.94 -26.70 -10.19
CA GLY A 77 -18.60 -27.15 -8.83
C GLY A 77 -17.75 -26.20 -8.01
N ALA A 78 -17.41 -25.03 -8.53
CA ALA A 78 -16.75 -23.99 -7.74
C ALA A 78 -17.69 -23.41 -6.68
N ARG A 79 -17.09 -22.94 -5.57
CA ARG A 79 -17.83 -22.25 -4.49
C ARG A 79 -18.02 -20.76 -4.77
N LEU A 80 -17.14 -20.21 -5.61
CA LEU A 80 -17.10 -18.78 -5.92
C LEU A 80 -16.57 -18.58 -7.33
N TRP A 81 -17.27 -17.73 -8.10
CA TRP A 81 -16.71 -17.12 -9.32
C TRP A 81 -16.53 -15.62 -9.11
N ARG A 82 -15.42 -15.11 -9.60
CA ARG A 82 -15.13 -13.68 -9.64
C ARG A 82 -14.74 -13.31 -11.07
N VAL A 83 -15.45 -12.34 -11.62
CA VAL A 83 -15.23 -11.82 -12.96
C VAL A 83 -14.89 -10.35 -12.84
N GLN A 84 -13.71 -9.98 -13.23
CA GLN A 84 -13.33 -8.58 -13.35
C GLN A 84 -13.52 -8.17 -14.81
N LEU A 85 -14.45 -7.26 -15.02
CA LEU A 85 -14.77 -6.75 -16.34
C LEU A 85 -13.70 -5.73 -16.77
N PRO A 86 -13.42 -5.63 -18.08
CA PRO A 86 -12.52 -4.63 -18.61
C PRO A 86 -13.07 -3.22 -18.34
N THR A 87 -12.18 -2.31 -17.99
CA THR A 87 -12.53 -0.91 -17.68
C THR A 87 -12.09 0.04 -18.78
N SER A 88 -11.24 -0.42 -19.67
CA SER A 88 -10.76 0.27 -20.85
C SER A 88 -10.71 -0.67 -22.06
N ALA A 89 -10.79 -0.11 -23.24
CA ALA A 89 -10.67 -0.87 -24.48
C ALA A 89 -9.33 -1.62 -24.53
N GLY A 90 -9.35 -2.88 -24.97
CA GLY A 90 -8.16 -3.74 -25.06
C GLY A 90 -7.74 -4.42 -23.74
N GLU A 91 -8.43 -4.18 -22.63
CA GLU A 91 -8.24 -4.96 -21.40
C GLU A 91 -8.90 -6.33 -21.50
N ALA A 92 -8.23 -7.36 -20.99
CA ALA A 92 -8.78 -8.71 -20.89
C ALA A 92 -9.80 -8.80 -19.76
N VAL A 93 -10.73 -9.75 -19.90
CA VAL A 93 -11.62 -10.16 -18.80
C VAL A 93 -10.87 -11.12 -17.89
N HIS A 94 -10.71 -10.78 -16.60
CA HIS A 94 -10.05 -11.65 -15.64
C HIS A 94 -11.07 -12.50 -14.88
N LEU A 95 -10.94 -13.79 -15.02
CA LEU A 95 -11.76 -14.79 -14.32
C LEU A 95 -10.96 -15.41 -13.19
N LEU A 96 -11.62 -15.59 -12.06
CA LEU A 96 -11.11 -16.35 -10.93
C LEU A 96 -12.24 -17.24 -10.41
N TRP A 97 -11.94 -18.52 -10.19
CA TRP A 97 -12.86 -19.41 -9.50
C TRP A 97 -12.12 -20.24 -8.46
N ARG A 98 -12.88 -20.61 -7.43
CA ARG A 98 -12.36 -21.41 -6.32
C ARG A 98 -13.16 -22.68 -6.18
N ASP A 99 -12.50 -23.80 -6.37
CA ASP A 99 -13.04 -25.14 -6.16
C ASP A 99 -12.30 -25.88 -5.02
N ALA A 100 -12.59 -27.17 -4.83
CA ALA A 100 -11.95 -27.99 -3.82
C ALA A 100 -10.44 -28.18 -4.07
N SER A 101 -9.96 -28.04 -5.32
CA SER A 101 -8.57 -28.19 -5.72
C SER A 101 -7.76 -26.89 -5.54
N GLY A 102 -8.44 -25.76 -5.26
CA GLY A 102 -7.81 -24.47 -5.02
C GLY A 102 -8.40 -23.32 -5.81
N THR A 103 -7.61 -22.27 -6.00
CA THR A 103 -7.99 -21.08 -6.75
C THR A 103 -7.33 -21.13 -8.12
N ARG A 104 -8.16 -20.99 -9.17
CA ARG A 104 -7.71 -20.87 -10.56
C ARG A 104 -8.06 -19.51 -11.10
N GLN A 105 -7.25 -19.01 -12.01
CA GLN A 105 -7.50 -17.74 -12.69
C GLN A 105 -7.05 -17.80 -14.14
N ILE A 106 -7.74 -17.05 -14.99
CA ILE A 106 -7.44 -16.93 -16.41
C ILE A 106 -7.87 -15.56 -16.92
N ALA A 107 -7.22 -15.09 -17.97
CA ALA A 107 -7.66 -13.92 -18.71
C ALA A 107 -8.27 -14.36 -20.05
N LEU A 108 -9.39 -13.76 -20.44
CA LEU A 108 -10.03 -13.98 -21.74
C LEU A 108 -10.00 -12.71 -22.56
N ASP A 109 -9.89 -12.88 -23.86
CA ASP A 109 -10.18 -11.82 -24.81
C ASP A 109 -11.68 -11.48 -24.75
N PRO A 110 -12.07 -10.23 -24.52
CA PRO A 110 -13.46 -9.85 -24.32
C PRO A 110 -14.35 -10.06 -25.53
N ALA A 111 -13.78 -10.05 -26.74
CA ALA A 111 -14.54 -10.21 -27.99
C ALA A 111 -14.72 -11.67 -28.37
N SER A 112 -13.65 -12.46 -28.33
CA SER A 112 -13.66 -13.86 -28.79
C SER A 112 -13.92 -14.88 -27.69
N GLY A 113 -13.70 -14.51 -26.41
CA GLY A 113 -13.77 -15.43 -25.27
C GLY A 113 -12.64 -16.47 -25.25
N THR A 114 -11.68 -16.32 -26.15
CA THR A 114 -10.52 -17.22 -26.15
C THR A 114 -9.60 -16.88 -25.00
N PRO A 115 -9.01 -17.89 -24.34
CA PRO A 115 -7.98 -17.64 -23.36
C PRO A 115 -6.88 -16.78 -24.00
N VAL A 116 -6.67 -15.59 -23.46
CA VAL A 116 -5.49 -14.84 -23.79
C VAL A 116 -4.34 -15.69 -23.24
N MET A 117 -3.59 -16.33 -24.14
CA MET A 117 -2.34 -16.95 -23.76
C MET A 117 -1.44 -15.82 -23.25
N SER A 118 -1.65 -15.45 -22.02
CA SER A 118 -0.72 -14.57 -21.34
C SER A 118 0.61 -15.33 -21.34
N GLN A 119 1.65 -14.72 -21.91
CA GLN A 119 2.99 -15.01 -21.40
C GLN A 119 2.79 -15.09 -19.88
N ALA A 120 3.03 -16.26 -19.30
CA ALA A 120 2.60 -16.59 -17.95
C ALA A 120 2.85 -15.40 -17.03
N LEU A 121 1.76 -14.74 -16.58
CA LEU A 121 1.87 -13.60 -15.70
C LEU A 121 2.75 -14.01 -14.52
N ARG A 122 3.72 -13.20 -14.19
CA ARG A 122 4.63 -13.49 -13.08
C ARG A 122 3.80 -13.53 -11.79
N LYS A 123 3.64 -14.71 -11.19
CA LYS A 123 2.98 -14.86 -9.90
C LYS A 123 3.76 -14.05 -8.87
N THR A 124 3.12 -13.02 -8.28
CA THR A 124 3.73 -12.09 -7.33
C THR A 124 2.70 -11.55 -6.37
N GLU A 125 3.12 -11.14 -5.18
CA GLU A 125 2.29 -10.30 -4.30
C GLU A 125 2.26 -8.84 -4.77
N GLY A 126 3.16 -8.43 -5.65
CA GLY A 126 3.19 -7.09 -6.20
C GLY A 126 3.27 -6.01 -5.11
N GLY A 127 2.56 -4.91 -5.35
CA GLY A 127 2.48 -3.82 -4.38
C GLY A 127 1.76 -4.15 -3.08
N ARG A 128 1.00 -5.26 -3.04
CA ARG A 128 0.36 -5.75 -1.82
C ARG A 128 1.39 -6.13 -0.75
N HIS A 129 2.57 -6.60 -1.14
CA HIS A 129 3.67 -6.85 -0.20
C HIS A 129 3.99 -5.62 0.65
N PHE A 130 4.12 -4.44 0.05
CA PHE A 130 4.41 -3.20 0.78
C PHE A 130 3.26 -2.81 1.72
N MET A 131 2.03 -3.00 1.30
CA MET A 131 0.86 -2.80 2.16
C MET A 131 0.87 -3.75 3.36
N SER A 132 1.06 -5.06 3.13
CA SER A 132 1.12 -6.07 4.20
C SER A 132 2.28 -5.81 5.16
N PHE A 133 3.43 -5.41 4.64
CA PHE A 133 4.58 -5.05 5.47
C PHE A 133 4.32 -3.80 6.31
N HIS A 134 3.61 -2.81 5.74
CA HIS A 134 3.25 -1.57 6.42
C HIS A 134 2.39 -1.81 7.68
N TYR A 135 1.36 -2.67 7.63
CA TYR A 135 0.44 -2.82 8.77
C TYR A 135 0.67 -4.06 9.62
N MET A 136 1.50 -5.03 9.18
CA MET A 136 1.76 -6.25 9.95
C MET A 136 3.20 -6.78 9.85
N LEU A 137 4.13 -6.09 9.22
CA LEU A 137 5.57 -6.45 9.12
C LEU A 137 5.80 -7.89 8.60
N GLN A 138 4.91 -8.45 7.79
CA GLN A 138 4.86 -9.86 7.38
C GLN A 138 4.74 -10.86 8.55
N LEU A 139 4.35 -10.41 9.73
CA LEU A 139 4.07 -11.21 10.93
C LEU A 139 2.60 -11.02 11.32
N PRO A 140 1.65 -11.83 10.79
CA PRO A 140 0.23 -11.50 10.79
C PRO A 140 -0.37 -11.09 12.14
N VAL A 141 -0.02 -11.78 13.22
CA VAL A 141 -0.54 -11.46 14.56
C VAL A 141 0.41 -10.51 15.30
N LEU A 142 1.66 -10.90 15.48
CA LEU A 142 2.62 -10.13 16.28
C LEU A 142 2.93 -8.78 15.65
N GLY A 143 3.18 -8.75 14.35
CA GLY A 143 3.49 -7.52 13.63
C GLY A 143 2.34 -6.53 13.63
N PHE A 144 1.10 -7.02 13.52
CA PHE A 144 -0.09 -6.20 13.60
C PHE A 144 -0.17 -5.42 14.93
N TRP A 145 0.05 -6.10 16.07
CA TRP A 145 0.07 -5.45 17.40
C TRP A 145 1.27 -4.52 17.58
N ILE A 146 2.44 -4.91 17.05
CA ILE A 146 3.63 -4.04 17.07
C ILE A 146 3.36 -2.75 16.32
N VAL A 147 2.81 -2.80 15.11
CA VAL A 147 2.51 -1.60 14.31
C VAL A 147 1.48 -0.72 15.03
N GLY A 148 0.44 -1.29 15.63
CA GLY A 148 -0.51 -0.54 16.45
C GLY A 148 0.16 0.20 17.61
N ALA A 149 0.99 -0.49 18.39
CA ALA A 149 1.74 0.12 19.50
C ALA A 149 2.70 1.22 19.03
N LEU A 150 3.41 0.99 17.92
CA LEU A 150 4.31 1.98 17.32
C LEU A 150 3.54 3.21 16.83
N THR A 151 2.33 3.03 16.29
CA THR A 151 1.48 4.14 15.85
C THR A 151 0.99 4.98 17.03
N VAL A 152 0.62 4.36 18.15
CA VAL A 152 0.33 5.10 19.40
C VAL A 152 1.57 5.85 19.87
N GLY A 153 2.72 5.20 19.91
CA GLY A 153 4.00 5.85 20.26
C GLY A 153 4.33 7.02 19.33
N PHE A 154 4.02 6.90 18.04
CA PHE A 154 4.18 7.98 17.08
C PHE A 154 3.27 9.18 17.37
N LEU A 155 1.99 8.96 17.67
CA LEU A 155 1.07 10.04 18.09
C LEU A 155 1.56 10.74 19.35
N VAL A 156 2.04 9.99 20.34
CA VAL A 156 2.66 10.54 21.55
C VAL A 156 3.88 11.39 21.20
N ALA A 157 4.73 10.91 20.28
CA ALA A 157 5.90 11.67 19.81
C ALA A 157 5.49 12.95 19.07
N LEU A 158 4.47 12.91 18.21
CA LEU A 158 3.95 14.10 17.51
C LEU A 158 3.45 15.15 18.50
N VAL A 159 2.56 14.77 19.44
CA VAL A 159 1.98 15.69 20.43
C VAL A 159 3.07 16.26 21.34
N SER A 160 3.95 15.42 21.88
CA SER A 160 5.05 15.89 22.72
C SER A 160 6.01 16.80 21.96
N GLY A 161 6.29 16.51 20.69
CA GLY A 161 7.12 17.34 19.80
C GLY A 161 6.57 18.76 19.66
N VAL A 162 5.26 18.88 19.38
CA VAL A 162 4.59 20.18 19.29
C VAL A 162 4.65 20.94 20.63
N VAL A 163 4.41 20.26 21.76
CA VAL A 163 4.38 20.89 23.08
C VAL A 163 5.77 21.35 23.53
N ILE A 164 6.83 20.61 23.25
CA ILE A 164 8.19 21.02 23.64
C ILE A 164 8.78 22.13 22.77
N HIS A 165 8.34 22.24 21.51
CA HIS A 165 8.89 23.18 20.55
C HIS A 165 8.04 24.46 20.42
N ARG A 166 8.22 25.41 21.35
CA ARG A 166 7.39 26.63 21.46
C ARG A 166 7.33 27.52 20.20
N ARG A 167 8.36 27.48 19.36
CA ARG A 167 8.48 28.31 18.15
C ARG A 167 8.43 27.49 16.86
N ILE A 168 7.64 26.41 16.89
CA ILE A 168 7.59 25.44 15.80
C ILE A 168 7.37 26.06 14.42
N PHE A 169 6.48 27.06 14.30
CA PHE A 169 6.20 27.76 13.05
C PHE A 169 7.20 28.86 12.74
N ALA A 170 7.72 29.57 13.74
CA ALA A 170 8.73 30.61 13.53
C ALA A 170 10.07 30.02 13.08
N ASP A 171 10.49 28.92 13.70
CA ASP A 171 11.76 28.27 13.37
C ASP A 171 11.68 27.49 12.03
N PHE A 172 10.48 27.18 11.52
CA PHE A 172 10.29 26.58 10.20
C PHE A 172 10.89 27.44 9.07
N PHE A 173 10.67 28.76 9.13
CA PHE A 173 11.19 29.68 8.12
C PHE A 173 12.68 30.00 8.26
N THR A 174 13.33 29.49 9.31
CA THR A 174 14.77 29.72 9.57
C THR A 174 15.65 28.52 9.18
N PHE A 175 15.16 27.63 8.28
CA PHE A 175 15.93 26.49 7.79
C PHE A 175 17.28 26.93 7.24
N ARG A 176 18.35 26.45 7.89
CA ARG A 176 19.74 26.76 7.51
C ARG A 176 20.41 25.47 7.02
N PRO A 177 20.58 25.28 5.70
CA PRO A 177 21.29 24.14 5.15
C PRO A 177 22.77 24.23 5.54
N GLY A 178 23.10 23.79 6.75
CA GLY A 178 24.42 23.82 7.33
C GLY A 178 25.03 22.43 7.53
N ARG A 179 26.01 22.35 8.42
CA ARG A 179 26.71 21.11 8.80
C ARG A 179 26.42 20.79 10.28
N GLY A 180 26.46 19.48 10.60
CA GLY A 180 26.41 19.02 12.00
C GLY A 180 25.02 18.81 12.58
N PRO A 181 24.92 18.71 13.92
CA PRO A 181 23.67 18.36 14.61
C PRO A 181 22.51 19.33 14.35
N ARG A 182 22.82 20.61 14.13
CA ARG A 182 21.80 21.65 13.89
C ARG A 182 21.08 21.44 12.55
N ALA A 183 21.80 21.07 11.49
CA ALA A 183 21.18 20.79 10.20
C ALA A 183 20.22 19.60 10.25
N TRP A 184 20.53 18.56 11.03
CA TRP A 184 19.61 17.44 11.23
C TRP A 184 18.39 17.83 12.07
N LEU A 185 18.57 18.72 13.06
CA LEU A 185 17.45 19.27 13.84
C LEU A 185 16.53 20.09 12.94
N ASP A 186 17.10 20.98 12.13
CA ASP A 186 16.33 21.82 11.21
C ASP A 186 15.60 20.97 10.16
N ALA A 187 16.24 19.92 9.62
CA ALA A 187 15.62 18.99 8.69
C ALA A 187 14.47 18.20 9.35
N HIS A 188 14.65 17.71 10.59
CA HIS A 188 13.61 17.04 11.36
C HIS A 188 12.42 17.95 11.59
N ASN A 189 12.67 19.18 12.08
CA ASN A 189 11.62 20.15 12.36
C ASN A 189 10.89 20.60 11.08
N ALA A 190 11.63 20.89 10.01
CA ALA A 190 11.03 21.31 8.75
C ALA A 190 10.12 20.22 8.16
N ALA A 191 10.59 18.97 8.12
CA ALA A 191 9.79 17.85 7.66
C ALA A 191 8.57 17.60 8.57
N ALA A 192 8.75 17.68 9.91
CA ALA A 192 7.68 17.51 10.87
C ALA A 192 6.59 18.56 10.73
N VAL A 193 6.96 19.84 10.65
CA VAL A 193 6.00 20.96 10.57
C VAL A 193 5.23 20.94 9.25
N LEU A 194 5.94 20.73 8.14
CA LEU A 194 5.33 20.71 6.81
C LEU A 194 4.27 19.62 6.66
N THR A 195 4.51 18.48 7.27
CA THR A 195 3.62 17.31 7.13
C THR A 195 2.80 17.02 8.38
N LEU A 196 2.81 17.88 9.40
CA LEU A 196 2.15 17.63 10.69
C LEU A 196 0.67 17.27 10.57
N PRO A 197 -0.17 18.02 9.82
CA PRO A 197 -1.59 17.66 9.67
C PRO A 197 -1.76 16.30 8.99
N PHE A 198 -0.96 16.01 7.97
CA PHE A 198 -0.96 14.73 7.27
C PHE A 198 -0.54 13.59 8.21
N GLN A 199 0.54 13.77 8.97
CA GLN A 199 1.06 12.74 9.87
C GLN A 199 0.07 12.41 11.00
N LEU A 200 -0.58 13.44 11.56
CA LEU A 200 -1.64 13.23 12.55
C LEU A 200 -2.83 12.48 11.95
N MET A 201 -3.30 12.92 10.77
CA MET A 201 -4.39 12.29 10.06
C MET A 201 -4.07 10.81 9.75
N ILE A 202 -2.92 10.53 9.12
CA ILE A 202 -2.58 9.18 8.66
C ILE A 202 -2.40 8.20 9.82
N ALA A 203 -1.79 8.63 10.93
CA ALA A 203 -1.63 7.80 12.12
C ALA A 203 -2.97 7.54 12.82
N TYR A 204 -3.80 8.57 12.98
CA TYR A 204 -5.11 8.44 13.61
C TYR A 204 -6.04 7.55 12.78
N THR A 205 -6.17 7.80 11.49
CA THR A 205 -7.02 7.00 10.60
C THR A 205 -6.55 5.54 10.49
N GLY A 206 -5.24 5.28 10.52
CA GLY A 206 -4.68 3.93 10.56
C GLY A 206 -5.10 3.14 11.81
N LEU A 207 -5.15 3.78 12.98
CA LEU A 207 -5.68 3.15 14.20
C LEU A 207 -7.20 2.95 14.12
N CYS A 208 -7.94 3.93 13.55
CA CYS A 208 -9.39 3.85 13.43
C CYS A 208 -9.85 2.70 12.53
N ILE A 209 -9.14 2.42 11.42
CA ILE A 209 -9.46 1.30 10.51
C ILE A 209 -9.47 -0.05 11.25
N PHE A 210 -8.63 -0.20 12.26
CA PHE A 210 -8.51 -1.42 13.05
C PHE A 210 -9.04 -1.27 14.47
N ALA A 211 -9.86 -0.25 14.74
CA ALA A 211 -10.35 0.06 16.09
C ALA A 211 -11.05 -1.13 16.74
N SER A 212 -11.90 -1.86 16.03
CA SER A 212 -12.59 -3.04 16.54
C SER A 212 -11.66 -4.21 16.86
N SER A 213 -10.49 -4.27 16.21
CA SER A 213 -9.46 -5.28 16.49
C SER A 213 -8.55 -4.88 17.64
N TYR A 214 -8.14 -3.60 17.71
CA TYR A 214 -7.29 -3.10 18.81
C TYR A 214 -8.07 -2.89 20.12
N MET A 215 -9.35 -2.57 20.03
CA MET A 215 -10.25 -2.34 21.16
C MET A 215 -11.53 -3.18 21.00
N PRO A 216 -11.49 -4.50 21.23
CA PRO A 216 -12.64 -5.37 21.03
C PRO A 216 -13.73 -5.20 22.08
N TRP A 217 -13.42 -4.60 23.26
CA TRP A 217 -14.35 -4.47 24.37
C TRP A 217 -15.68 -3.78 24.05
N PRO A 218 -15.75 -2.68 23.27
CA PRO A 218 -17.04 -2.09 22.89
C PRO A 218 -17.91 -3.04 22.05
N VAL A 219 -17.28 -3.82 21.15
CA VAL A 219 -17.96 -4.83 20.34
C VAL A 219 -18.47 -5.95 21.25
N HIS A 220 -17.64 -6.45 22.17
CA HIS A 220 -18.03 -7.50 23.10
C HIS A 220 -19.12 -7.05 24.09
N ALA A 221 -19.12 -5.79 24.52
CA ALA A 221 -20.15 -5.26 25.40
C ALA A 221 -21.55 -5.24 24.77
N VAL A 222 -21.64 -4.99 23.46
CA VAL A 222 -22.91 -4.88 22.73
C VAL A 222 -23.33 -6.21 22.11
N TYR A 223 -22.38 -6.97 21.53
CA TYR A 223 -22.66 -8.16 20.73
C TYR A 223 -22.27 -9.47 21.42
N GLY A 224 -21.77 -9.41 22.66
CA GLY A 224 -21.26 -10.56 23.40
C GLY A 224 -19.83 -10.94 23.03
N SER A 225 -19.21 -11.85 23.81
CA SER A 225 -17.81 -12.25 23.67
C SER A 225 -17.58 -13.55 22.88
N ASN A 226 -18.60 -14.04 22.15
CA ASN A 226 -18.50 -15.24 21.34
C ASN A 226 -17.92 -14.94 19.94
N ASP A 227 -17.48 -16.00 19.22
CA ASP A 227 -16.87 -15.89 17.88
C ASP A 227 -17.73 -15.18 16.83
N GLY A 228 -19.05 -15.11 17.05
CA GLY A 228 -20.00 -14.40 16.17
C GLY A 228 -20.14 -12.89 16.46
N ALA A 229 -19.57 -12.36 17.53
CA ALA A 229 -19.75 -10.96 17.93
C ALA A 229 -19.27 -9.97 16.84
N HIS A 230 -18.08 -10.21 16.31
CA HIS A 230 -17.52 -9.37 15.25
C HIS A 230 -18.30 -9.48 13.92
N ALA A 231 -18.84 -10.65 13.61
CA ALA A 231 -19.68 -10.85 12.43
C ALA A 231 -21.02 -10.07 12.57
N ARG A 232 -21.65 -10.08 13.76
CA ARG A 232 -22.87 -9.30 14.04
C ARG A 232 -22.60 -7.80 13.96
N PHE A 233 -21.52 -7.33 14.59
CA PHE A 233 -21.08 -5.94 14.48
C PHE A 233 -20.86 -5.51 13.02
N SER A 234 -20.17 -6.34 12.23
CA SER A 234 -19.93 -6.05 10.81
C SER A 234 -21.23 -6.08 9.99
N ALA A 235 -22.18 -6.93 10.35
CA ALA A 235 -23.49 -6.99 9.70
C ALA A 235 -24.33 -5.74 9.99
N ASP A 236 -24.26 -5.21 11.22
CA ASP A 236 -24.96 -3.96 11.61
C ASP A 236 -24.32 -2.70 10.98
N LEU A 237 -23.01 -2.74 10.74
CA LEU A 237 -22.35 -1.69 9.95
C LEU A 237 -22.67 -1.79 8.45
N ALA A 238 -22.98 -3.00 7.97
CA ALA A 238 -23.36 -3.19 6.58
C ALA A 238 -24.74 -2.53 6.32
N PRO A 239 -24.90 -1.80 5.21
CA PRO A 239 -26.21 -1.23 4.87
C PRO A 239 -27.23 -2.34 4.73
N GLN A 240 -28.25 -2.28 5.54
CA GLN A 240 -29.42 -3.15 5.41
C GLN A 240 -30.30 -2.56 4.31
N ALA A 241 -30.07 -2.95 3.08
CA ALA A 241 -31.10 -2.75 2.08
C ALA A 241 -32.21 -3.79 2.34
N PRO A 242 -33.50 -3.42 2.25
CA PRO A 242 -34.58 -4.36 2.41
C PRO A 242 -34.38 -5.52 1.44
N ALA A 243 -34.40 -6.75 1.98
CA ALA A 243 -34.40 -7.95 1.15
C ALA A 243 -35.75 -7.98 0.40
N VAL A 244 -35.70 -7.66 -0.86
CA VAL A 244 -36.89 -7.91 -1.75
C VAL A 244 -36.90 -9.42 -2.01
N ARG A 245 -37.60 -10.16 -1.16
CA ARG A 245 -37.93 -11.55 -1.45
C ARG A 245 -39.05 -11.56 -2.48
N ASN A 246 -38.69 -11.64 -3.73
CA ASN A 246 -39.67 -12.04 -4.75
C ASN A 246 -39.71 -13.58 -4.79
N THR A 247 -40.82 -14.16 -4.38
CA THR A 247 -41.08 -15.61 -4.39
C THR A 247 -41.68 -16.06 -5.73
N ALA A 248 -41.26 -15.45 -6.83
CA ALA A 248 -41.71 -15.86 -8.16
C ALA A 248 -41.00 -17.17 -8.58
N ARG A 249 -41.81 -18.13 -8.94
CA ARG A 249 -41.48 -19.53 -9.25
C ARG A 249 -40.62 -19.65 -10.50
N LEU A 250 -39.58 -20.46 -10.38
CA LEU A 250 -38.67 -20.92 -11.41
C LEU A 250 -39.36 -21.62 -12.57
N ASP A 251 -39.30 -21.00 -13.73
CA ASP A 251 -39.48 -21.70 -15.02
C ASP A 251 -38.68 -21.04 -16.14
N THR A 252 -37.49 -20.56 -15.85
CA THR A 252 -36.64 -19.87 -16.83
C THR A 252 -35.17 -20.20 -16.68
N ARG A 253 -34.56 -20.43 -17.81
CA ARG A 253 -33.12 -20.47 -18.06
C ARG A 253 -32.43 -19.33 -17.29
N ALA A 254 -31.34 -19.63 -16.55
CA ALA A 254 -30.58 -18.65 -15.82
C ALA A 254 -30.33 -17.36 -16.64
N PRO A 255 -30.57 -16.17 -16.07
CA PRO A 255 -30.52 -14.93 -16.83
C PRO A 255 -29.12 -14.70 -17.42
N ALA A 256 -29.09 -14.13 -18.61
CA ALA A 256 -27.82 -13.69 -19.21
C ALA A 256 -27.20 -12.57 -18.37
N TRP A 257 -25.93 -12.64 -18.09
CA TRP A 257 -25.24 -11.60 -17.28
C TRP A 257 -25.31 -10.21 -17.91
N GLU A 258 -25.46 -10.12 -19.23
CA GLU A 258 -25.71 -8.85 -19.94
C GLU A 258 -26.91 -8.11 -19.36
N GLN A 259 -28.03 -8.84 -19.17
CA GLN A 259 -29.27 -8.28 -18.60
C GLN A 259 -29.08 -7.81 -17.16
N LEU A 260 -28.33 -8.59 -16.37
CA LEU A 260 -27.98 -8.20 -14.99
C LEU A 260 -27.10 -6.95 -14.93
N LEU A 261 -26.16 -6.80 -15.85
CA LEU A 261 -25.30 -5.62 -15.96
C LEU A 261 -26.10 -4.38 -16.32
N GLU A 262 -26.99 -4.47 -17.31
CA GLU A 262 -27.82 -3.34 -17.74
C GLU A 262 -28.79 -2.93 -16.63
N GLN A 263 -29.46 -3.90 -15.99
CA GLN A 263 -30.33 -3.64 -14.85
C GLN A 263 -29.58 -3.02 -13.67
N ALA A 264 -28.37 -3.52 -13.34
CA ALA A 264 -27.55 -2.95 -12.28
C ALA A 264 -27.13 -1.51 -12.59
N ARG A 265 -26.77 -1.22 -13.87
CA ARG A 265 -26.46 0.12 -14.33
C ARG A 265 -27.66 1.07 -14.23
N GLY A 266 -28.84 0.60 -14.61
CA GLY A 266 -30.07 1.39 -14.49
C GLY A 266 -30.43 1.72 -13.04
N LEU A 267 -30.20 0.78 -12.11
CA LEU A 267 -30.50 0.96 -10.69
C LEU A 267 -29.45 1.81 -9.95
N THR A 268 -28.18 1.74 -10.34
CA THR A 268 -27.08 2.39 -9.60
C THR A 268 -26.49 3.61 -10.29
N GLY A 269 -26.75 3.79 -11.59
CA GLY A 269 -26.11 4.83 -12.41
C GLY A 269 -24.64 4.58 -12.72
N GLN A 270 -24.06 3.44 -12.28
CA GLN A 270 -22.65 3.14 -12.45
C GLN A 270 -22.42 1.98 -13.42
N PRO A 271 -21.38 2.04 -14.29
CA PRO A 271 -20.97 0.87 -15.07
C PRO A 271 -20.43 -0.22 -14.15
N ALA A 272 -20.60 -1.46 -14.54
CA ALA A 272 -20.10 -2.59 -13.76
C ALA A 272 -18.56 -2.68 -13.83
N GLN A 273 -17.96 -3.02 -12.70
CA GLN A 273 -16.53 -3.31 -12.58
C GLN A 273 -16.26 -4.80 -12.39
N MET A 274 -17.14 -5.47 -11.63
CA MET A 274 -16.91 -6.84 -11.21
C MET A 274 -18.23 -7.57 -10.97
N LEU A 275 -18.25 -8.86 -11.32
CA LEU A 275 -19.29 -9.77 -10.87
C LEU A 275 -18.71 -10.79 -9.88
N LEU A 276 -19.46 -11.03 -8.81
CA LEU A 276 -19.19 -12.10 -7.85
C LEU A 276 -20.37 -13.05 -7.86
N VAL A 277 -20.12 -14.33 -8.16
CA VAL A 277 -21.16 -15.37 -8.11
C VAL A 277 -20.82 -16.28 -6.94
N ASP A 278 -21.70 -16.28 -5.95
CA ASP A 278 -21.58 -17.15 -4.79
C ASP A 278 -22.35 -18.45 -5.03
N LYS A 279 -21.75 -19.58 -4.69
CA LYS A 279 -22.29 -20.94 -4.83
C LYS A 279 -22.90 -21.23 -6.22
N PRO A 280 -22.14 -20.99 -7.31
CA PRO A 280 -22.65 -21.18 -8.65
C PRO A 280 -23.24 -22.60 -8.85
N GLY A 281 -24.37 -22.69 -9.54
CA GLY A 281 -25.06 -23.95 -9.77
C GLY A 281 -25.88 -24.51 -8.59
N SER A 282 -25.95 -23.82 -7.45
CA SER A 282 -26.83 -24.21 -6.33
C SER A 282 -28.13 -23.44 -6.35
N ALA A 283 -29.17 -23.99 -5.67
CA ALA A 283 -30.46 -23.30 -5.49
C ALA A 283 -30.37 -21.99 -4.69
N SER A 284 -29.27 -21.76 -3.98
CA SER A 284 -28.99 -20.53 -3.24
C SER A 284 -27.90 -19.65 -3.91
N ALA A 285 -27.68 -19.87 -5.21
CA ALA A 285 -26.71 -19.08 -5.96
C ALA A 285 -27.13 -17.62 -6.08
N SER A 286 -26.21 -16.71 -5.93
CA SER A 286 -26.44 -15.28 -6.11
C SER A 286 -25.36 -14.64 -6.96
N VAL A 287 -25.75 -13.60 -7.71
CA VAL A 287 -24.84 -12.79 -8.52
C VAL A 287 -24.82 -11.38 -7.98
N ARG A 288 -23.66 -10.92 -7.53
CA ARG A 288 -23.45 -9.53 -7.12
C ARG A 288 -22.73 -8.78 -8.23
N VAL A 289 -23.38 -7.81 -8.80
CA VAL A 289 -22.78 -6.85 -9.72
C VAL A 289 -22.28 -5.66 -8.91
N ILE A 290 -21.01 -5.34 -9.04
CA ILE A 290 -20.36 -4.26 -8.32
C ILE A 290 -20.05 -3.15 -9.32
N GLY A 291 -20.55 -1.94 -9.04
CA GLY A 291 -20.36 -0.77 -9.86
C GLY A 291 -18.97 -0.16 -9.69
N ARG A 292 -18.57 0.64 -10.66
CA ARG A 292 -17.35 1.45 -10.65
C ARG A 292 -17.71 2.92 -10.52
N ALA A 293 -17.15 3.57 -9.50
CA ALA A 293 -17.18 5.03 -9.47
C ALA A 293 -16.40 5.59 -10.68
N ASP A 294 -16.95 6.59 -11.35
CA ASP A 294 -16.27 7.26 -12.46
C ASP A 294 -15.03 8.00 -11.93
N PRO A 295 -13.81 7.63 -12.38
CA PRO A 295 -12.60 8.33 -11.95
C PRO A 295 -12.54 9.79 -12.42
N GLY A 296 -13.35 10.16 -13.42
CA GLY A 296 -13.45 11.52 -13.97
C GLY A 296 -14.43 12.43 -13.24
N GLN A 297 -15.31 11.86 -12.41
CA GLN A 297 -16.19 12.66 -11.55
C GLN A 297 -15.61 12.74 -10.15
N PRO A 298 -15.06 13.90 -9.74
CA PRO A 298 -14.64 14.08 -8.36
C PRO A 298 -15.89 13.88 -7.49
N SER A 299 -15.87 12.85 -6.62
CA SER A 299 -16.92 12.71 -5.63
C SER A 299 -16.92 13.97 -4.76
N SER A 300 -18.09 14.61 -4.63
CA SER A 300 -18.26 15.73 -3.69
C SER A 300 -18.07 15.30 -2.23
N HIS A 301 -17.94 14.01 -1.99
CA HIS A 301 -17.84 13.39 -0.68
C HIS A 301 -16.48 12.69 -0.48
N LEU A 302 -15.95 12.78 0.74
CA LEU A 302 -14.73 12.06 1.15
C LEU A 302 -14.89 10.53 1.07
N PHE A 303 -16.11 10.06 1.19
CA PHE A 303 -16.48 8.66 1.07
C PHE A 303 -17.76 8.52 0.28
N THR A 304 -17.71 7.64 -0.71
CA THR A 304 -18.88 7.19 -1.47
C THR A 304 -18.94 5.66 -1.38
N PRO A 305 -20.05 5.07 -0.90
CA PRO A 305 -20.21 3.63 -0.88
C PRO A 305 -20.08 3.05 -2.29
N GLN A 306 -19.49 1.88 -2.41
CA GLN A 306 -19.43 1.20 -3.70
C GLN A 306 -20.83 0.69 -4.05
N ALA A 307 -21.34 1.12 -5.20
CA ALA A 307 -22.61 0.65 -5.71
C ALA A 307 -22.58 -0.85 -5.94
N SER A 308 -23.64 -1.55 -5.61
CA SER A 308 -23.78 -2.96 -5.97
C SER A 308 -25.23 -3.39 -6.01
N VAL A 309 -25.53 -4.34 -6.88
CA VAL A 309 -26.83 -5.01 -6.94
C VAL A 309 -26.61 -6.50 -6.77
N LEU A 310 -27.36 -7.12 -5.86
CA LEU A 310 -27.36 -8.55 -5.63
C LEU A 310 -28.59 -9.12 -6.30
N PHE A 311 -28.40 -10.11 -7.15
CA PHE A 311 -29.43 -10.83 -7.87
C PHE A 311 -29.51 -12.28 -7.40
N ASP A 312 -30.70 -12.85 -7.46
CA ASP A 312 -30.85 -14.30 -7.47
C ASP A 312 -30.30 -14.85 -8.80
N ALA A 313 -29.42 -15.84 -8.74
CA ALA A 313 -28.75 -16.34 -9.94
C ALA A 313 -29.69 -17.18 -10.84
N ALA A 314 -30.79 -17.68 -10.30
CA ALA A 314 -31.73 -18.51 -11.04
C ALA A 314 -32.85 -17.70 -11.71
N SER A 315 -33.42 -16.72 -10.98
CA SER A 315 -34.56 -15.93 -11.49
C SER A 315 -34.11 -14.57 -12.08
N GLY A 316 -32.96 -14.05 -11.68
CA GLY A 316 -32.55 -12.67 -12.01
C GLY A 316 -33.22 -11.59 -11.16
N ASP A 317 -34.01 -12.00 -10.17
CA ASP A 317 -34.68 -11.05 -9.29
C ASP A 317 -33.66 -10.26 -8.45
N VAL A 318 -33.95 -8.98 -8.24
CA VAL A 318 -33.16 -8.12 -7.40
C VAL A 318 -33.39 -8.45 -5.93
N LEU A 319 -32.35 -8.94 -5.26
CA LEU A 319 -32.40 -9.25 -3.83
C LEU A 319 -31.98 -8.05 -2.97
N GLN A 320 -31.02 -7.25 -3.44
CA GLN A 320 -30.50 -6.11 -2.70
C GLN A 320 -29.92 -5.07 -3.65
N VAL A 321 -30.18 -3.80 -3.39
CA VAL A 321 -29.55 -2.67 -4.08
C VAL A 321 -28.77 -1.84 -3.07
N ARG A 322 -27.52 -1.53 -3.38
CA ARG A 322 -26.70 -0.58 -2.65
C ARG A 322 -26.37 0.58 -3.58
N LEU A 323 -26.83 1.77 -3.21
CA LEU A 323 -26.58 2.98 -3.97
C LEU A 323 -25.22 3.61 -3.62
N PRO A 324 -24.60 4.36 -4.53
CA PRO A 324 -23.36 5.10 -4.27
C PRO A 324 -23.66 6.42 -3.54
N ASP A 325 -24.49 6.36 -2.50
CA ASP A 325 -24.93 7.51 -1.71
C ASP A 325 -24.47 7.37 -0.26
N PRO A 326 -23.68 8.31 0.28
CA PRO A 326 -23.25 8.28 1.68
C PRO A 326 -24.40 8.24 2.69
N ASP A 327 -25.56 8.82 2.35
CA ASP A 327 -26.72 8.84 3.24
C ASP A 327 -27.49 7.51 3.27
N SER A 328 -27.17 6.60 2.34
CA SER A 328 -27.75 5.24 2.29
C SER A 328 -27.15 4.27 3.31
N VAL A 329 -26.09 4.66 4.02
CA VAL A 329 -25.39 3.81 4.98
C VAL A 329 -25.50 4.34 6.41
N SER A 330 -25.30 3.45 7.40
CA SER A 330 -25.31 3.84 8.81
C SER A 330 -24.21 4.86 9.12
N MET A 331 -24.39 5.67 10.16
CA MET A 331 -23.39 6.65 10.60
C MET A 331 -22.05 5.96 10.91
N GLY A 332 -22.06 4.77 11.54
CA GLY A 332 -20.85 4.00 11.81
C GLY A 332 -20.09 3.59 10.55
N ALA A 333 -20.81 3.07 9.55
CA ALA A 333 -20.22 2.71 8.26
C ALA A 333 -19.67 3.93 7.50
N ARG A 334 -20.35 5.09 7.63
CA ARG A 334 -19.90 6.36 7.04
C ARG A 334 -18.61 6.84 7.69
N ILE A 335 -18.53 6.82 9.03
CA ILE A 335 -17.29 7.18 9.75
C ILE A 335 -16.16 6.24 9.36
N GLU A 336 -16.36 4.93 9.38
CA GLU A 336 -15.36 3.95 8.96
C GLU A 336 -14.92 4.18 7.52
N GLY A 337 -15.87 4.41 6.62
CA GLY A 337 -15.62 4.69 5.21
C GLY A 337 -14.78 5.95 5.01
N VAL A 338 -15.09 7.04 5.73
CA VAL A 338 -14.30 8.28 5.70
C VAL A 338 -12.87 8.05 6.23
N MET A 339 -12.71 7.36 7.37
CA MET A 339 -11.38 7.06 7.92
C MET A 339 -10.55 6.22 6.93
N ARG A 340 -11.17 5.21 6.32
CA ARG A 340 -10.54 4.39 5.29
C ARG A 340 -10.16 5.20 4.07
N SER A 341 -11.04 6.03 3.56
CA SER A 341 -10.81 6.87 2.38
C SER A 341 -9.67 7.87 2.60
N LEU A 342 -9.65 8.53 3.75
CA LEU A 342 -8.56 9.40 4.17
C LEU A 342 -7.22 8.65 4.28
N HIS A 343 -7.24 7.41 4.76
CA HIS A 343 -6.00 6.64 4.92
C HIS A 343 -5.44 6.15 3.59
N PHE A 344 -6.30 5.68 2.69
CA PHE A 344 -5.88 5.09 1.40
C PHE A 344 -5.81 6.08 0.24
N ALA A 345 -6.17 7.35 0.46
CA ALA A 345 -6.28 8.37 -0.59
C ALA A 345 -7.24 7.96 -1.72
N ASP A 346 -8.35 7.29 -1.37
CA ASP A 346 -9.30 6.76 -2.35
C ASP A 346 -10.27 7.82 -2.88
N PHE A 347 -10.32 9.00 -2.23
CA PHE A 347 -11.22 10.11 -2.57
C PHE A 347 -10.65 11.09 -3.60
N GLY A 348 -9.45 10.87 -4.11
CA GLY A 348 -8.77 11.85 -4.94
C GLY A 348 -8.09 11.30 -6.18
N SER A 349 -7.67 12.24 -7.02
CA SER A 349 -6.94 11.97 -8.25
C SER A 349 -5.53 11.42 -8.01
N TRP A 350 -4.84 11.04 -9.08
CA TRP A 350 -3.42 10.66 -9.04
C TRP A 350 -2.51 11.74 -8.46
N ALA A 351 -2.88 13.03 -8.62
CA ALA A 351 -2.14 14.14 -8.02
C ALA A 351 -2.20 14.08 -6.48
N LEU A 352 -3.38 13.81 -5.89
CA LEU A 352 -3.53 13.64 -4.45
C LEU A 352 -2.71 12.46 -3.94
N ARG A 353 -2.72 11.32 -4.64
CA ARG A 353 -1.86 10.18 -4.31
C ARG A 353 -0.38 10.53 -4.35
N GLY A 354 0.03 11.39 -5.29
CA GLY A 354 1.38 11.98 -5.33
C GLY A 354 1.71 12.79 -4.09
N VAL A 355 0.77 13.61 -3.59
CA VAL A 355 0.93 14.38 -2.34
C VAL A 355 1.06 13.44 -1.12
N TYR A 356 0.26 12.39 -1.04
CA TYR A 356 0.37 11.37 0.02
C TYR A 356 1.75 10.69 -0.01
N PHE A 357 2.21 10.29 -1.18
CA PHE A 357 3.53 9.70 -1.37
C PHE A 357 4.65 10.64 -0.91
N ALA A 358 4.63 11.90 -1.37
CA ALA A 358 5.62 12.91 -0.98
C ALA A 358 5.59 13.17 0.55
N SER A 359 4.40 13.28 1.14
CA SER A 359 4.23 13.48 2.58
C SER A 359 4.73 12.28 3.39
N GLY A 360 4.50 11.06 2.91
CA GLY A 360 5.02 9.85 3.53
C GLY A 360 6.55 9.75 3.44
N LEU A 361 7.16 10.14 2.31
CA LEU A 361 8.62 10.22 2.18
C LEU A 361 9.23 11.30 3.09
N LEU A 362 8.57 12.44 3.25
CA LEU A 362 8.97 13.47 4.21
C LEU A 362 8.86 12.97 5.65
N GLY A 363 7.82 12.19 5.98
CA GLY A 363 7.72 11.46 7.26
C GLY A 363 8.89 10.50 7.47
N THR A 364 9.24 9.72 6.46
CA THR A 364 10.43 8.86 6.49
C THR A 364 11.70 9.67 6.75
N LEU A 365 11.90 10.78 6.05
CA LEU A 365 13.05 11.68 6.24
C LEU A 365 13.07 12.27 7.66
N MET A 366 11.92 12.64 8.21
CA MET A 366 11.78 13.12 9.58
C MET A 366 12.28 12.07 10.59
N MET A 367 11.89 10.78 10.43
CA MET A 367 12.35 9.69 11.30
C MET A 367 13.86 9.49 11.17
N VAL A 368 14.40 9.44 9.95
CA VAL A 368 15.85 9.33 9.70
C VAL A 368 16.60 10.48 10.36
N ALA A 369 16.15 11.72 10.17
CA ALA A 369 16.79 12.88 10.76
C ALA A 369 16.76 12.84 12.30
N GLY A 370 15.65 12.40 12.90
CA GLY A 370 15.49 12.24 14.34
C GLY A 370 16.43 11.19 14.94
N THR A 371 16.52 10.00 14.35
CA THR A 371 17.41 8.92 14.83
C THR A 371 18.88 9.27 14.65
N LEU A 372 19.25 9.94 13.56
CA LEU A 372 20.61 10.46 13.36
C LEU A 372 20.96 11.56 14.37
N LEU A 373 20.03 12.48 14.63
CA LEU A 373 20.23 13.53 15.64
C LEU A 373 20.45 12.95 17.04
N PHE A 374 19.67 11.91 17.40
CA PHE A 374 19.87 11.18 18.65
C PHE A 374 21.28 10.61 18.75
N SER A 375 21.72 9.86 17.73
CA SER A 375 23.04 9.23 17.69
C SER A 375 24.14 10.24 17.85
N ILE A 376 24.08 11.38 17.14
CA ILE A 376 25.12 12.41 17.18
C ILE A 376 25.17 13.09 18.56
N LYS A 377 24.05 13.55 19.09
CA LYS A 377 23.99 14.30 20.37
C LYS A 377 24.36 13.42 21.55
N ARG A 378 23.82 12.21 21.62
CA ARG A 378 24.02 11.30 22.75
C ARG A 378 25.39 10.68 22.76
N ARG A 379 25.99 10.39 21.61
CA ARG A 379 27.35 9.87 21.53
C ARG A 379 28.35 10.84 22.14
N ILE A 380 28.23 12.13 21.83
CA ILE A 380 29.11 13.16 22.39
C ILE A 380 29.01 13.19 23.92
N LYS A 381 27.75 13.11 24.45
CA LYS A 381 27.51 13.10 25.90
C LYS A 381 27.96 11.79 26.55
N GLY A 382 27.64 10.65 25.96
CA GLY A 382 27.90 9.33 26.55
C GLY A 382 29.36 8.89 26.55
N GLN A 383 30.22 9.47 25.69
CA GLN A 383 31.65 9.20 25.70
C GLN A 383 32.32 9.57 27.04
N HIS A 384 31.79 10.54 27.75
CA HIS A 384 32.27 10.95 29.08
C HIS A 384 31.74 10.12 30.23
N GLU A 385 30.60 9.41 30.06
CA GLU A 385 29.89 8.77 31.17
C GLU A 385 30.15 7.24 31.28
N PHE A 386 30.31 6.50 30.18
CA PHE A 386 30.24 5.03 30.19
C PHE A 386 31.33 4.26 29.43
N GLY A 387 32.34 4.92 28.92
CA GLY A 387 33.51 4.27 28.29
C GLY A 387 33.22 3.31 27.13
N ALA A 388 33.81 2.11 27.15
CA ALA A 388 33.73 1.12 26.06
C ALA A 388 32.33 0.50 25.85
N ALA A 389 31.49 0.40 26.90
CA ALA A 389 30.11 -0.09 26.77
C ALA A 389 29.26 0.86 25.94
N THR A 390 29.45 2.16 26.08
CA THR A 390 28.82 3.20 25.27
C THR A 390 29.18 3.05 23.79
N GLN A 391 30.41 2.72 23.48
CA GLN A 391 30.85 2.58 22.08
C GLN A 391 30.14 1.42 21.38
N ARG A 392 29.96 0.27 22.05
CA ARG A 392 29.23 -0.89 21.49
C ARG A 392 27.76 -0.57 21.27
N PHE A 393 27.09 0.05 22.25
CA PHE A 393 25.68 0.44 22.14
C PHE A 393 25.45 1.39 20.95
N TYR A 394 26.24 2.45 20.82
CA TYR A 394 26.10 3.39 19.71
C TYR A 394 26.48 2.79 18.36
N HIS A 395 27.35 1.79 18.33
CA HIS A 395 27.60 1.03 17.10
C HIS A 395 26.34 0.30 16.63
N CYS A 396 25.62 -0.39 17.52
CA CYS A 396 24.32 -1.02 17.20
C CYS A 396 23.27 -0.01 16.76
N VAL A 397 23.14 1.12 17.48
CA VAL A 397 22.21 2.20 17.11
C VAL A 397 22.51 2.73 15.70
N GLU A 398 23.77 2.91 15.37
CA GLU A 398 24.16 3.39 14.04
C GLU A 398 23.95 2.34 12.95
N ALA A 399 24.17 1.06 13.23
CA ALA A 399 23.87 -0.02 12.29
C ALA A 399 22.36 -0.10 12.00
N LEU A 400 21.51 0.04 13.01
CA LEU A 400 20.06 0.14 12.84
C LEU A 400 19.67 1.39 12.03
N ASN A 401 20.29 2.54 12.27
CA ASN A 401 20.04 3.74 11.46
C ASN A 401 20.34 3.50 9.97
N VAL A 402 21.45 2.82 9.65
CA VAL A 402 21.81 2.48 8.27
C VAL A 402 20.80 1.49 7.67
N ALA A 403 20.53 0.40 8.38
CA ALA A 403 19.66 -0.68 7.89
C ALA A 403 18.19 -0.23 7.69
N CYS A 404 17.65 0.58 8.62
CA CYS A 404 16.27 1.05 8.54
C CYS A 404 16.09 2.27 7.63
N SER A 405 17.17 2.89 7.14
CA SER A 405 17.11 4.03 6.22
C SER A 405 17.58 3.64 4.81
N ALA A 406 18.89 3.42 4.62
CA ALA A 406 19.45 3.04 3.32
C ALA A 406 19.17 1.56 3.01
N GLY A 407 19.33 0.68 4.00
CA GLY A 407 19.16 -0.76 3.82
C GLY A 407 17.76 -1.19 3.44
N ILE A 408 16.73 -0.56 3.98
CA ILE A 408 15.35 -0.85 3.57
C ILE A 408 15.11 -0.47 2.11
N GLY A 409 15.70 0.62 1.62
CA GLY A 409 15.66 0.98 0.20
C GLY A 409 16.31 -0.07 -0.70
N VAL A 410 17.46 -0.61 -0.27
CA VAL A 410 18.12 -1.74 -0.96
C VAL A 410 17.23 -2.97 -0.97
N ALA A 411 16.56 -3.29 0.15
CA ALA A 411 15.63 -4.42 0.23
C ALA A 411 14.41 -4.25 -0.70
N CYS A 412 13.84 -3.03 -0.78
CA CYS A 412 12.78 -2.72 -1.74
C CYS A 412 13.23 -2.96 -3.19
N CYS A 413 14.44 -2.52 -3.55
CA CYS A 413 15.00 -2.82 -4.87
C CYS A 413 15.18 -4.33 -5.06
N ALA A 414 15.70 -5.05 -4.06
CA ALA A 414 15.90 -6.50 -4.12
C ALA A 414 14.58 -7.25 -4.38
N TYR A 415 13.45 -6.77 -3.86
CA TYR A 415 12.13 -7.32 -4.14
C TYR A 415 11.78 -7.22 -5.64
N PHE A 416 11.99 -6.06 -6.26
CA PHE A 416 11.79 -5.87 -7.70
C PHE A 416 12.76 -6.72 -8.54
N TYR A 417 14.02 -6.84 -8.11
CA TYR A 417 15.02 -7.68 -8.76
C TYR A 417 14.68 -9.16 -8.65
N ALA A 418 14.26 -9.64 -7.49
CA ALA A 418 13.80 -11.00 -7.29
C ALA A 418 12.62 -11.32 -8.23
N ASN A 419 11.68 -10.39 -8.39
CA ASN A 419 10.59 -10.56 -9.33
C ASN A 419 11.06 -10.73 -10.78
N ARG A 420 12.15 -10.12 -11.19
CA ARG A 420 12.66 -10.24 -12.56
C ARG A 420 13.57 -11.46 -12.76
N LEU A 421 14.33 -11.85 -11.74
CA LEU A 421 15.39 -12.85 -11.82
C LEU A 421 14.96 -14.26 -11.41
N LEU A 422 13.97 -14.41 -10.52
CA LEU A 422 13.47 -15.72 -10.12
C LEU A 422 12.77 -16.43 -11.28
N PRO A 423 12.97 -17.75 -11.47
CA PRO A 423 12.32 -18.54 -12.51
C PRO A 423 10.79 -18.43 -12.45
N LEU A 424 10.13 -18.38 -13.61
CA LEU A 424 8.68 -18.28 -13.70
C LEU A 424 7.95 -19.50 -13.10
N GLN A 425 8.55 -20.69 -13.24
CA GLN A 425 8.00 -21.95 -12.79
C GLN A 425 8.32 -22.26 -11.32
N LEU A 426 9.05 -21.38 -10.62
CA LEU A 426 9.40 -21.60 -9.23
C LEU A 426 8.14 -21.76 -8.37
N GLN A 427 8.06 -22.88 -7.66
CA GLN A 427 6.98 -23.11 -6.72
C GLN A 427 7.04 -22.05 -5.61
N ASP A 428 5.88 -21.52 -5.22
CA ASP A 428 5.75 -20.49 -4.18
C ASP A 428 6.58 -19.22 -4.46
N ARG A 429 6.67 -18.86 -5.75
CA ARG A 429 7.50 -17.77 -6.27
C ARG A 429 7.25 -16.44 -5.55
N ALA A 430 5.98 -16.08 -5.30
CA ALA A 430 5.63 -14.84 -4.61
C ALA A 430 6.23 -14.75 -3.21
N ASN A 431 6.22 -15.85 -2.46
CA ASN A 431 6.84 -15.89 -1.14
C ASN A 431 8.38 -15.87 -1.22
N TRP A 432 8.99 -16.41 -2.28
CA TRP A 432 10.42 -16.26 -2.48
C TRP A 432 10.84 -14.81 -2.75
N GLU A 433 10.02 -14.01 -3.46
CA GLU A 433 10.26 -12.58 -3.60
C GLU A 433 10.30 -11.88 -2.23
N ILE A 434 9.34 -12.20 -1.35
CA ILE A 434 9.27 -11.67 0.02
C ILE A 434 10.48 -12.14 0.85
N ARG A 435 10.88 -13.41 0.74
CA ARG A 435 12.07 -13.93 1.42
C ARG A 435 13.33 -13.20 0.97
N CYS A 436 13.49 -12.94 -0.32
CA CYS A 436 14.60 -12.13 -0.85
C CYS A 436 14.62 -10.73 -0.23
N PHE A 437 13.48 -10.05 -0.14
CA PHE A 437 13.38 -8.75 0.54
C PHE A 437 13.87 -8.83 1.99
N LEU A 438 13.37 -9.79 2.78
CA LEU A 438 13.71 -9.93 4.19
C LEU A 438 15.18 -10.31 4.40
N LEU A 439 15.71 -11.25 3.60
CA LEU A 439 17.09 -11.69 3.68
C LEU A 439 18.08 -10.60 3.31
N ILE A 440 17.79 -9.83 2.27
CA ILE A 440 18.63 -8.69 1.88
C ILE A 440 18.54 -7.58 2.93
N TRP A 441 17.37 -7.31 3.52
CA TRP A 441 17.27 -6.34 4.60
C TRP A 441 18.10 -6.76 5.83
N LEU A 442 18.03 -8.03 6.22
CA LEU A 442 18.89 -8.60 7.27
C LEU A 442 20.38 -8.49 6.89
N ALA A 443 20.73 -8.81 5.65
CA ALA A 443 22.12 -8.69 5.16
C ALA A 443 22.62 -7.24 5.23
N THR A 444 21.77 -6.24 4.97
CA THR A 444 22.14 -4.82 5.14
C THR A 444 22.43 -4.45 6.59
N LEU A 445 21.69 -5.03 7.55
CA LEU A 445 21.97 -4.85 8.98
C LEU A 445 23.30 -5.50 9.37
N LEU A 446 23.53 -6.75 8.97
CA LEU A 446 24.79 -7.46 9.23
C LEU A 446 25.99 -6.74 8.60
N HIS A 447 25.83 -6.28 7.37
CA HIS A 447 26.84 -5.45 6.71
C HIS A 447 27.14 -4.17 7.51
N ALA A 448 26.10 -3.46 8.00
CA ALA A 448 26.30 -2.25 8.80
C ALA A 448 26.96 -2.51 10.16
N LEU A 449 26.75 -3.68 10.75
CA LEU A 449 27.44 -4.12 11.97
C LEU A 449 28.92 -4.45 11.72
N CYS A 450 29.26 -4.99 10.55
CA CYS A 450 30.64 -5.37 10.20
C CYS A 450 31.47 -4.22 9.60
N ARG A 451 30.85 -3.10 9.20
CA ARG A 451 31.52 -2.01 8.50
C ARG A 451 31.65 -0.73 9.34
N PRO A 452 32.71 0.05 9.16
CA PRO A 452 32.77 1.39 9.72
C PRO A 452 31.59 2.24 9.22
N ARG A 453 30.96 3.00 10.11
CA ARG A 453 29.76 3.81 9.85
C ARG A 453 29.76 4.54 8.50
N ASN A 454 30.82 5.32 8.24
CA ASN A 454 30.87 6.16 7.03
C ASN A 454 30.92 5.31 5.74
N ARG A 455 31.53 4.13 5.80
CA ARG A 455 31.57 3.18 4.68
C ARG A 455 30.23 2.51 4.51
N ALA A 456 29.60 2.04 5.59
CA ALA A 456 28.28 1.39 5.55
C ALA A 456 27.24 2.28 4.86
N TRP A 457 27.14 3.57 5.23
CA TRP A 457 26.27 4.52 4.56
C TRP A 457 26.60 4.68 3.07
N ALA A 458 27.86 4.87 2.73
CA ALA A 458 28.27 5.11 1.34
C ALA A 458 28.05 3.88 0.46
N GLU A 459 28.32 2.68 0.98
CA GLU A 459 28.15 1.41 0.28
C GLU A 459 26.67 1.09 0.04
N GLN A 460 25.80 1.23 1.07
CA GLN A 460 24.36 0.94 0.91
C GLN A 460 23.64 2.00 0.08
N LEU A 461 23.94 3.29 0.24
CA LEU A 461 23.41 4.33 -0.63
C LEU A 461 23.85 4.16 -2.08
N GLY A 462 25.12 3.78 -2.29
CA GLY A 462 25.64 3.50 -3.63
C GLY A 462 25.00 2.30 -4.28
N LEU A 463 24.82 1.22 -3.52
CA LEU A 463 24.10 0.03 -3.99
C LEU A 463 22.64 0.35 -4.32
N GLY A 464 21.94 1.07 -3.43
CA GLY A 464 20.56 1.49 -3.68
C GLY A 464 20.43 2.37 -4.92
N ALA A 465 21.36 3.34 -5.11
CA ALA A 465 21.39 4.16 -6.31
C ALA A 465 21.58 3.32 -7.58
N LEU A 466 22.55 2.40 -7.57
CA LEU A 466 22.83 1.51 -8.70
C LEU A 466 21.61 0.65 -9.04
N LEU A 467 21.01 -0.01 -8.04
CA LEU A 467 19.85 -0.87 -8.25
C LEU A 467 18.65 -0.07 -8.81
N CYS A 468 18.39 1.12 -8.29
CA CYS A 468 17.32 1.97 -8.81
C CYS A 468 17.55 2.40 -10.26
N LEU A 469 18.77 2.82 -10.60
CA LEU A 469 19.11 3.27 -11.96
C LEU A 469 19.12 2.12 -12.97
N CYS A 470 19.52 0.92 -12.55
CA CYS A 470 19.56 -0.26 -13.43
C CYS A 470 18.21 -1.00 -13.52
N LEU A 471 17.20 -0.64 -12.70
CA LEU A 471 15.91 -1.35 -12.69
C LEU A 471 15.19 -1.33 -14.07
N PRO A 472 15.10 -0.20 -14.80
CA PRO A 472 14.50 -0.19 -16.12
C PRO A 472 15.26 -1.04 -17.15
N LEU A 473 16.58 -1.10 -17.05
CA LEU A 473 17.41 -1.95 -17.91
C LEU A 473 17.14 -3.43 -17.65
N LEU A 474 17.05 -3.83 -16.37
CA LEU A 474 16.69 -5.19 -15.99
C LEU A 474 15.30 -5.56 -16.49
N ASN A 475 14.33 -4.64 -16.34
CA ASN A 475 12.98 -4.86 -16.86
C ASN A 475 12.98 -5.06 -18.38
N HIS A 476 13.67 -4.20 -19.10
CA HIS A 476 13.80 -4.34 -20.55
C HIS A 476 14.42 -5.68 -20.95
N TRP A 477 15.50 -6.08 -20.30
CA TRP A 477 16.19 -7.34 -20.60
C TRP A 477 15.34 -8.58 -20.32
N THR A 478 14.55 -8.57 -19.25
CA THR A 478 13.79 -9.75 -18.80
C THR A 478 12.37 -9.84 -19.37
N THR A 479 11.79 -8.73 -19.84
CA THR A 479 10.39 -8.67 -20.30
C THR A 479 10.23 -8.03 -21.68
N GLY A 480 11.27 -7.41 -22.21
CA GLY A 480 11.18 -6.56 -23.41
C GLY A 480 10.43 -5.24 -23.19
N GLN A 481 9.94 -4.98 -21.98
CA GLN A 481 9.18 -3.77 -21.64
C GLN A 481 10.10 -2.73 -20.99
N ASN A 482 9.80 -1.46 -21.14
CA ASN A 482 10.57 -0.36 -20.55
C ASN A 482 9.76 0.93 -20.49
N LEU A 483 10.30 1.92 -19.79
CA LEU A 483 9.69 3.25 -19.61
C LEU A 483 9.18 3.86 -20.93
N TRP A 484 9.98 3.78 -22.00
CA TRP A 484 9.61 4.34 -23.30
C TRP A 484 8.39 3.64 -23.92
N ARG A 485 8.38 2.31 -23.91
CA ARG A 485 7.24 1.53 -24.42
C ARG A 485 5.97 1.78 -23.64
N TYR A 486 6.06 1.92 -22.31
CA TYR A 486 4.93 2.29 -21.48
C TYR A 486 4.42 3.68 -21.80
N ALA A 487 5.31 4.66 -21.95
CA ALA A 487 4.94 6.04 -22.27
C ALA A 487 4.26 6.16 -23.65
N VAL A 488 4.80 5.50 -24.67
CA VAL A 488 4.21 5.48 -26.01
C VAL A 488 2.83 4.80 -26.01
N ALA A 489 2.65 3.76 -25.19
CA ALA A 489 1.37 3.08 -25.05
C ALA A 489 0.38 3.82 -24.11
N GLY A 490 0.74 4.98 -23.55
CA GLY A 490 -0.11 5.71 -22.60
C GLY A 490 -0.25 5.03 -21.24
N ASP A 491 0.55 4.00 -20.93
CA ASP A 491 0.51 3.32 -19.62
C ASP A 491 1.38 4.05 -18.59
N TRP A 492 0.90 5.22 -18.22
CA TRP A 492 1.57 6.09 -17.26
C TRP A 492 1.73 5.47 -15.88
N GLN A 493 0.87 4.51 -15.51
CA GLN A 493 0.95 3.81 -14.24
C GLN A 493 2.23 2.96 -14.16
N ARG A 494 2.52 2.13 -15.16
CA ARG A 494 3.76 1.34 -15.20
C ARG A 494 4.98 2.22 -15.49
N ALA A 495 4.84 3.23 -16.36
CA ALA A 495 5.88 4.21 -16.61
C ALA A 495 6.34 4.92 -15.32
N SER A 496 5.39 5.28 -14.44
CA SER A 496 5.71 5.96 -13.17
C SER A 496 6.58 5.13 -12.24
N VAL A 497 6.45 3.79 -12.23
CA VAL A 497 7.29 2.91 -11.39
C VAL A 497 8.76 3.06 -11.77
N GLU A 498 9.08 3.00 -13.06
CA GLU A 498 10.46 3.17 -13.54
C GLU A 498 10.96 4.61 -13.41
N ALA A 499 10.10 5.59 -13.68
CA ALA A 499 10.46 7.00 -13.54
C ALA A 499 10.80 7.36 -12.07
N VAL A 500 10.01 6.86 -11.12
CA VAL A 500 10.28 7.04 -9.68
C VAL A 500 11.57 6.31 -9.28
N ALA A 501 11.81 5.10 -9.79
CA ALA A 501 13.06 4.38 -9.52
C ALA A 501 14.27 5.17 -10.03
N LEU A 502 14.23 5.70 -11.26
CA LEU A 502 15.29 6.56 -11.81
C LEU A 502 15.49 7.82 -10.98
N GLY A 503 14.41 8.49 -10.59
CA GLY A 503 14.46 9.68 -9.75
C GLY A 503 15.08 9.40 -8.36
N CYS A 504 14.68 8.32 -7.70
CA CYS A 504 15.28 7.86 -6.45
C CYS A 504 16.77 7.53 -6.62
N GLY A 505 17.12 6.81 -7.68
CA GLY A 505 18.51 6.48 -8.00
C GLY A 505 19.38 7.73 -8.19
N ALA A 506 18.88 8.71 -8.93
CA ALA A 506 19.57 9.99 -9.14
C ALA A 506 19.75 10.78 -7.83
N LEU A 507 18.72 10.83 -6.98
CA LEU A 507 18.80 11.47 -5.67
C LEU A 507 19.82 10.79 -4.76
N LEU A 508 19.81 9.46 -4.66
CA LEU A 508 20.77 8.70 -3.87
C LEU A 508 22.20 8.88 -4.38
N ALA A 509 22.42 8.88 -5.69
CA ALA A 509 23.72 9.16 -6.31
C ALA A 509 24.20 10.58 -5.99
N GLY A 510 23.29 11.56 -6.04
CA GLY A 510 23.59 12.95 -5.65
C GLY A 510 24.03 13.07 -4.19
N VAL A 511 23.33 12.38 -3.27
CA VAL A 511 23.70 12.32 -1.85
C VAL A 511 25.07 11.67 -1.67
N LEU A 512 25.32 10.55 -2.35
CA LEU A 512 26.59 9.83 -2.30
C LEU A 512 27.76 10.70 -2.80
N MET A 513 27.60 11.38 -3.94
CA MET A 513 28.61 12.30 -4.47
C MET A 513 28.92 13.43 -3.47
N LYS A 514 27.90 14.00 -2.83
CA LYS A 514 28.07 15.05 -1.81
C LYS A 514 28.82 14.53 -0.58
N LEU A 515 28.55 13.29 -0.15
CA LEU A 515 29.28 12.64 0.94
C LEU A 515 30.75 12.40 0.58
N ARG A 516 31.04 11.88 -0.62
CA ARG A 516 32.43 11.63 -1.10
C ARG A 516 33.25 12.92 -1.20
N ARG A 517 32.70 13.99 -1.79
CA ARG A 517 33.33 15.31 -1.89
C ARG A 517 33.66 15.90 -0.52
N ARG A 518 32.79 15.67 0.49
CA ARG A 518 33.04 16.11 1.87
C ARG A 518 34.20 15.37 2.52
N HIS A 519 34.29 14.06 2.35
CA HIS A 519 35.43 13.27 2.87
C HIS A 519 36.75 13.62 2.22
N GLN A 520 36.79 13.90 0.92
CA GLN A 520 37.99 14.35 0.22
C GLN A 520 38.49 15.71 0.76
N ARG A 521 37.58 16.68 0.94
CA ARG A 521 37.93 17.98 1.51
C ARG A 521 38.47 17.90 2.94
N GLN A 522 37.95 17.00 3.76
CA GLN A 522 38.43 16.78 5.14
C GLN A 522 39.82 16.12 5.18
N ARG A 523 40.21 15.35 4.17
CA ARG A 523 41.55 14.77 4.05
C ARG A 523 42.61 15.75 3.52
N LEU A 524 42.17 16.81 2.85
CA LEU A 524 43.06 17.83 2.26
C LEU A 524 43.23 19.07 3.15
N MET A 525 42.56 19.12 4.29
CA MET A 525 42.78 20.14 5.32
C MET A 525 43.70 19.51 6.37
N PRO A 526 44.93 20.07 6.59
CA PRO A 526 45.90 19.59 7.57
C PRO A 526 45.37 19.66 9.00
#